data_63a9bc9728033b5532fbb3063534f90c
#
_entry.id   63a9bc9728033b5532fbb3063534f90c
#
_cell.length_a   1.000
_cell.length_b   1.000
_cell.length_c   1.000
_cell.angle_alpha   90.00
_cell.angle_beta   90.00
_cell.angle_gamma   90.00
#
_symmetry.space_group_name_H-M   'P 1'
#
loop_
_entity.id
_entity.type
_entity.pdbx_description
1 polymer ?
#
loop_
_entity_poly.entity_id
_entity_poly.type
_entity_poly.pdbx_seq_one_letter_code
_entity_poly.pdbx_strand_id
1 'polypeptide(L)'
;GSKNTADLSGGMRKRVGLARAMVLEPRYLLYDEPTSGLDPETSDEINDLIIDTAEKLNVTSVVITHDMHSVLKIADKAIFLDQQKLAWQGTIDEMKVSTNERLLSFIKAAEYTI
;
A
#
# COMPACT_ATOMS: atom_id res chain seq x y z
N GLY A 1 -6.22 -27.34 -12.39
CA GLY A 1 -5.30 -28.11 -12.94
C GLY A 1 -4.07 -28.45 -12.16
N SER A 2 -3.32 -29.30 -12.72
CA SER A 2 -2.09 -29.85 -12.14
C SER A 2 -0.90 -28.90 -12.25
N LYS A 3 -1.11 -27.65 -11.97
CA LYS A 3 -0.04 -26.67 -12.03
C LYS A 3 0.90 -26.82 -10.86
N ASN A 4 2.15 -26.43 -11.07
CA ASN A 4 3.15 -26.41 -10.03
C ASN A 4 2.68 -25.53 -8.87
N THR A 5 2.73 -26.07 -7.65
CA THR A 5 2.24 -25.39 -6.46
C THR A 5 2.97 -24.05 -6.23
N ALA A 6 4.26 -23.99 -6.48
CA ALA A 6 5.04 -22.78 -6.27
C ALA A 6 4.64 -21.67 -7.26
N ASP A 7 4.49 -21.99 -8.54
CA ASP A 7 4.05 -21.02 -9.55
C ASP A 7 2.64 -20.55 -9.31
N LEU A 8 1.76 -21.48 -8.94
CA LEU A 8 0.37 -21.17 -8.64
C LEU A 8 0.29 -20.24 -7.42
N SER A 9 1.08 -20.52 -6.40
CA SER A 9 1.10 -19.71 -5.17
C SER A 9 1.52 -18.26 -5.45
N GLY A 10 2.58 -18.04 -6.22
CA GLY A 10 3.03 -16.69 -6.59
C GLY A 10 1.99 -15.94 -7.39
N GLY A 11 1.39 -16.58 -8.40
CA GLY A 11 0.33 -15.98 -9.21
C GLY A 11 -0.92 -15.69 -8.41
N MET A 12 -1.28 -16.57 -7.47
CA MET A 12 -2.45 -16.35 -6.61
C MET A 12 -2.24 -15.18 -5.65
N ARG A 13 -1.06 -15.01 -5.10
CA ARG A 13 -0.76 -13.86 -4.23
C ARG A 13 -0.94 -12.54 -4.95
N LYS A 14 -0.43 -12.42 -6.17
CA LYS A 14 -0.60 -11.22 -7.00
C LYS A 14 -2.07 -10.96 -7.30
N ARG A 15 -2.82 -12.01 -7.66
CA ARG A 15 -4.26 -11.90 -7.94
C ARG A 15 -5.05 -11.48 -6.71
N VAL A 16 -4.71 -12.01 -5.54
CA VAL A 16 -5.39 -11.63 -4.28
C VAL A 16 -5.15 -10.16 -3.98
N GLY A 17 -3.91 -9.67 -4.15
CA GLY A 17 -3.60 -8.25 -3.98
C GLY A 17 -4.42 -7.36 -4.90
N LEU A 18 -4.51 -7.70 -6.18
CA LEU A 18 -5.28 -6.94 -7.17
C LEU A 18 -6.78 -7.13 -7.02
N ALA A 19 -7.23 -8.31 -6.56
CA ALA A 19 -8.66 -8.59 -6.34
C ALA A 19 -9.26 -7.76 -5.21
N ARG A 20 -8.42 -7.19 -4.34
CA ARG A 20 -8.87 -6.26 -3.31
C ARG A 20 -9.07 -4.84 -3.84
N ALA A 21 -8.74 -4.60 -5.11
CA ALA A 21 -8.96 -3.31 -5.74
C ALA A 21 -10.43 -3.12 -6.10
N MET A 22 -10.93 -1.93 -5.85
CA MET A 22 -12.30 -1.54 -6.19
C MET A 22 -12.26 -0.28 -7.04
N VAL A 23 -13.08 -0.27 -8.08
CA VAL A 23 -13.21 0.93 -8.92
C VAL A 23 -14.27 1.84 -8.30
N LEU A 24 -13.87 3.05 -8.00
CA LEU A 24 -14.74 4.11 -7.48
C LEU A 24 -14.86 5.20 -8.54
N GLU A 25 -16.09 5.65 -8.75
CA GLU A 25 -16.34 6.73 -9.70
C GLU A 25 -15.88 8.09 -9.15
N PRO A 26 -15.37 8.99 -10.03
CA PRO A 26 -15.25 8.84 -11.48
C PRO A 26 -13.96 8.14 -11.96
N ARG A 27 -12.84 8.21 -11.23
CA ARG A 27 -11.57 7.61 -11.67
C ARG A 27 -10.65 7.32 -10.51
N TYR A 28 -11.13 6.52 -9.58
CA TYR A 28 -10.37 6.09 -8.41
C TYR A 28 -10.31 4.58 -8.34
N LEU A 29 -9.16 4.05 -7.95
CA LEU A 29 -9.01 2.65 -7.55
C LEU A 29 -8.72 2.61 -6.06
N LEU A 30 -9.50 1.83 -5.34
CA LEU A 30 -9.28 1.60 -3.91
C LEU A 30 -8.65 0.23 -3.70
N TYR A 31 -7.51 0.20 -3.04
CA TYR A 31 -6.82 -1.02 -2.63
C TYR A 31 -6.86 -1.12 -1.12
N ASP A 32 -7.33 -2.24 -0.60
CA ASP A 32 -7.40 -2.48 0.84
C ASP A 32 -6.37 -3.52 1.25
N GLU A 33 -5.33 -3.08 1.93
CA GLU A 33 -4.22 -3.91 2.40
C GLU A 33 -3.64 -4.82 1.31
N PRO A 34 -3.22 -4.28 0.15
CA PRO A 34 -2.86 -5.10 -1.00
C PRO A 34 -1.61 -5.95 -0.81
N THR A 35 -0.74 -5.61 0.14
CA THR A 35 0.49 -6.35 0.41
C THR A 35 0.44 -7.17 1.70
N SER A 36 -0.71 -7.21 2.36
CA SER A 36 -0.87 -7.93 3.62
C SER A 36 -0.62 -9.43 3.45
N GLY A 37 0.21 -9.97 4.32
CA GLY A 37 0.52 -11.41 4.31
C GLY A 37 1.49 -11.84 3.20
N LEU A 38 2.04 -10.90 2.43
CA LEU A 38 2.97 -11.20 1.37
C LEU A 38 4.42 -11.00 1.83
N ASP A 39 5.33 -11.78 1.25
CA ASP A 39 6.76 -11.59 1.44
C ASP A 39 7.23 -10.28 0.80
N PRO A 40 8.39 -9.74 1.20
CA PRO A 40 8.86 -8.45 0.70
C PRO A 40 9.00 -8.37 -0.82
N GLU A 41 9.47 -9.42 -1.45
CA GLU A 41 9.64 -9.45 -2.91
C GLU A 41 8.30 -9.38 -3.63
N THR A 42 7.31 -10.15 -3.20
CA THR A 42 5.98 -10.15 -3.79
C THR A 42 5.26 -8.83 -3.51
N SER A 43 5.43 -8.29 -2.31
CA SER A 43 4.88 -6.96 -1.96
C SER A 43 5.42 -5.90 -2.89
N ASP A 44 6.71 -5.95 -3.20
CA ASP A 44 7.35 -5.00 -4.10
C ASP A 44 6.78 -5.09 -5.52
N GLU A 45 6.53 -6.29 -6.00
CA GLU A 45 5.89 -6.51 -7.29
C GLU A 45 4.46 -5.97 -7.33
N ILE A 46 3.70 -6.15 -6.27
CA ILE A 46 2.34 -5.60 -6.15
C ILE A 46 2.39 -4.07 -6.16
N ASN A 47 3.32 -3.48 -5.43
CA ASN A 47 3.50 -2.03 -5.42
C ASN A 47 3.83 -1.48 -6.81
N ASP A 48 4.69 -2.17 -7.56
CA ASP A 48 5.00 -1.81 -8.94
C ASP A 48 3.77 -1.86 -9.84
N LEU A 49 2.92 -2.87 -9.67
CA LEU A 49 1.67 -2.99 -10.41
C LEU A 49 0.71 -1.86 -10.09
N ILE A 50 0.64 -1.43 -8.83
CA ILE A 50 -0.21 -0.31 -8.42
C ILE A 50 0.26 0.97 -9.12
N ILE A 51 1.55 1.24 -9.13
CA ILE A 51 2.14 2.40 -9.81
C ILE A 51 1.84 2.36 -11.30
N ASP A 52 2.13 1.23 -11.95
CA ASP A 52 1.95 1.07 -13.39
C ASP A 52 0.48 1.22 -13.80
N THR A 53 -0.43 0.64 -13.03
CA THR A 53 -1.87 0.73 -13.30
C THR A 53 -2.35 2.16 -13.22
N ALA A 54 -1.90 2.92 -12.21
CA ALA A 54 -2.26 4.32 -12.06
C ALA A 54 -1.81 5.15 -13.28
N GLU A 55 -0.59 4.91 -13.74
CA GLU A 55 -0.05 5.62 -14.91
C GLU A 55 -0.78 5.24 -16.19
N LYS A 56 -0.96 3.94 -16.45
CA LYS A 56 -1.58 3.45 -17.70
C LYS A 56 -3.04 3.82 -17.81
N LEU A 57 -3.78 3.78 -16.72
CA LEU A 57 -5.20 4.09 -16.71
C LEU A 57 -5.50 5.54 -16.37
N ASN A 58 -4.48 6.31 -16.00
CA ASN A 58 -4.63 7.71 -15.56
C ASN A 58 -5.70 7.82 -14.45
N VAL A 59 -5.57 6.98 -13.42
CA VAL A 59 -6.47 6.98 -12.27
C VAL A 59 -5.72 7.34 -11.00
N THR A 60 -6.46 7.81 -10.01
CA THR A 60 -5.92 8.05 -8.66
C THR A 60 -6.09 6.76 -7.86
N SER A 61 -5.01 6.28 -7.28
CA SER A 61 -5.04 5.11 -6.41
C SER A 61 -5.13 5.56 -4.95
N VAL A 62 -6.08 4.96 -4.23
CA VAL A 62 -6.22 5.12 -2.78
C VAL A 62 -5.85 3.79 -2.17
N VAL A 63 -4.83 3.76 -1.33
CA VAL A 63 -4.31 2.52 -0.74
C VAL A 63 -4.46 2.60 0.77
N ILE A 64 -5.19 1.65 1.33
CA ILE A 64 -5.31 1.49 2.78
C ILE A 64 -4.29 0.45 3.19
N THR A 65 -3.33 0.84 4.03
CA THR A 65 -2.28 -0.08 4.46
C THR A 65 -1.62 0.39 5.75
N HIS A 66 -1.04 -0.54 6.47
CA HIS A 66 -0.13 -0.25 7.59
C HIS A 66 1.33 -0.54 7.22
N ASP A 67 1.59 -0.90 5.97
CA ASP A 67 2.93 -1.21 5.48
C ASP A 67 3.66 0.07 5.06
N MET A 68 4.55 0.56 5.92
CA MET A 68 5.30 1.80 5.69
C MET A 68 6.24 1.72 4.49
N HIS A 69 6.76 0.55 4.16
CA HIS A 69 7.57 0.39 2.96
C HIS A 69 6.76 0.69 1.71
N SER A 70 5.53 0.18 1.65
CA SER A 70 4.63 0.47 0.54
C SER A 70 4.28 1.95 0.48
N VAL A 71 3.95 2.56 1.60
CA VAL A 71 3.62 4.00 1.66
C VAL A 71 4.76 4.83 1.11
N LEU A 72 5.99 4.59 1.56
CA LEU A 72 7.16 5.35 1.12
C LEU A 72 7.48 5.14 -0.35
N LYS A 73 7.15 3.96 -0.90
CA LYS A 73 7.43 3.64 -2.30
C LYS A 73 6.40 4.22 -3.26
N ILE A 74 5.11 4.11 -2.93
CA ILE A 74 4.05 4.38 -3.92
C ILE A 74 3.25 5.64 -3.68
N ALA A 75 3.24 6.19 -2.47
CA ALA A 75 2.35 7.29 -2.14
C ALA A 75 2.95 8.66 -2.49
N ASP A 76 2.11 9.55 -2.99
CA ASP A 76 2.44 10.97 -3.13
C ASP A 76 2.00 11.72 -1.86
N LYS A 77 0.86 11.33 -1.31
CA LYS A 77 0.27 11.90 -0.09
C LYS A 77 -0.18 10.78 0.82
N ALA A 78 -0.18 11.04 2.11
CA ALA A 78 -0.62 10.09 3.11
C ALA A 78 -1.55 10.73 4.12
N ILE A 79 -2.49 9.93 4.60
CA ILE A 79 -3.36 10.27 5.71
C ILE A 79 -3.13 9.22 6.78
N PHE A 80 -2.75 9.66 7.96
CA PHE A 80 -2.52 8.76 9.09
C PHE A 80 -3.69 8.83 10.06
N LEU A 81 -4.32 7.68 10.30
CA LEU A 81 -5.45 7.56 11.23
C LEU A 81 -4.99 6.83 12.49
N ASP A 82 -5.36 7.37 13.63
CA ASP A 82 -5.10 6.76 14.92
C ASP A 82 -6.38 6.82 15.75
N GLN A 83 -6.81 5.67 16.26
CA GLN A 83 -8.04 5.54 17.03
C GLN A 83 -9.25 6.16 16.30
N GLN A 84 -9.37 5.88 15.00
CA GLN A 84 -10.44 6.35 14.14
C GLN A 84 -10.49 7.88 13.96
N LYS A 85 -9.38 8.55 14.26
CA LYS A 85 -9.27 10.01 14.09
C LYS A 85 -8.10 10.34 13.19
N LEU A 86 -8.23 11.45 12.48
CA LEU A 86 -7.13 11.99 11.69
C LEU A 86 -6.02 12.45 12.63
N ALA A 87 -4.86 11.79 12.58
CA ALA A 87 -3.72 12.16 13.37
C ALA A 87 -2.74 13.02 12.59
N TRP A 88 -2.63 12.81 11.29
CA TRP A 88 -1.72 13.55 10.43
C TRP A 88 -2.11 13.38 8.97
N GLN A 89 -1.83 14.40 8.15
CA GLN A 89 -1.93 14.30 6.68
C GLN A 89 -0.92 15.20 6.02
N GLY A 90 -0.47 14.82 4.85
CA GLY A 90 0.48 15.60 4.06
C GLY A 90 1.12 14.79 2.95
N THR A 91 2.07 15.43 2.27
CA THR A 91 2.88 14.75 1.26
C THR A 91 3.89 13.83 1.92
N ILE A 92 4.49 12.94 1.13
CA ILE A 92 5.55 12.05 1.65
C ILE A 92 6.77 12.87 2.08
N ASP A 93 7.11 13.93 1.36
CA ASP A 93 8.22 14.81 1.76
C ASP A 93 7.94 15.51 3.09
N GLU A 94 6.71 15.98 3.29
CA GLU A 94 6.29 16.54 4.57
C GLU A 94 6.33 15.49 5.69
N MET A 95 5.96 14.25 5.39
CA MET A 95 6.00 13.15 6.35
C MET A 95 7.43 12.89 6.86
N LYS A 96 8.40 12.93 5.95
CA LYS A 96 9.82 12.67 6.28
C LYS A 96 10.41 13.69 7.25
N VAL A 97 9.88 14.90 7.29
CA VAL A 97 10.38 15.97 8.16
C VAL A 97 9.40 16.34 9.28
N SER A 98 8.32 15.56 9.45
CA SER A 98 7.30 15.84 10.44
C SER A 98 7.80 15.64 11.86
N THR A 99 7.34 16.51 12.76
CA THR A 99 7.58 16.39 14.20
C THR A 99 6.35 15.85 14.95
N ASN A 100 5.31 15.41 14.25
CA ASN A 100 4.12 14.86 14.88
C ASN A 100 4.46 13.58 15.65
N GLU A 101 4.22 13.57 16.94
CA GLU A 101 4.61 12.48 17.82
C GLU A 101 3.90 11.16 17.51
N ARG A 102 2.62 11.20 17.16
CA ARG A 102 1.87 9.99 16.83
C ARG A 102 2.37 9.36 15.54
N LEU A 103 2.64 10.19 14.52
CA LEU A 103 3.19 9.72 13.26
C LEU A 103 4.57 9.09 13.47
N LEU A 104 5.45 9.77 14.22
CA LEU A 104 6.78 9.27 14.49
C LEU A 104 6.77 7.97 15.28
N SER A 105 5.88 7.85 16.26
CA SER A 105 5.70 6.61 17.02
C SER A 105 5.25 5.45 16.12
N PHE A 106 4.32 5.71 15.19
CA PHE A 106 3.85 4.71 14.26
C PHE A 106 4.97 4.24 13.32
N ILE A 107 5.72 5.18 12.75
CA ILE A 107 6.84 4.86 11.85
C ILE A 107 7.89 4.03 12.57
N LYS A 108 8.22 4.43 13.79
CA LYS A 108 9.21 3.72 14.62
C LYS A 108 8.76 2.30 14.94
N ALA A 109 7.51 2.12 15.32
CA ALA A 109 6.95 0.80 15.58
C ALA A 109 6.99 -0.10 14.34
N ALA A 110 6.70 0.45 13.16
CA ALA A 110 6.76 -0.27 11.90
C ALA A 110 8.19 -0.73 11.56
N GLU A 111 9.19 0.08 11.85
CA GLU A 111 10.59 -0.29 11.67
C GLU A 111 11.00 -1.47 12.55
N TYR A 112 10.48 -1.54 13.77
CA TYR A 112 10.79 -2.63 14.69
C TYR A 112 10.05 -3.94 14.40
N THR A 113 8.99 -3.90 13.63
CA THR A 113 8.22 -5.10 13.27
C THR A 113 8.73 -5.79 12.02
N ILE A 114 9.70 -5.21 11.38
CA ILE A 114 10.32 -5.78 10.16
C ILE A 114 11.60 -6.61 10.54
#